data_2cfd1fb3b3865087f0532da7d0bc89fa
#
_entry.id   2cfd1fb3b3865087f0532da7d0bc89fa
#
_cell.length_a   1.000
_cell.length_b   1.000
_cell.length_c   1.000
_cell.angle_alpha   90.00
_cell.angle_beta   90.00
_cell.angle_gamma   90.00
#
_symmetry.space_group_name_H-M   'P 1'
#
loop_
_entity.id
_entity.type
_entity.pdbx_description
1 polymer ?
#
loop_
_entity_poly.entity_id
_entity_poly.type
_entity_poly.pdbx_seq_one_letter_code
_entity_poly.pdbx_strand_id
1 'polypeptide(L)'
;EYVLPLILFWVLLSFLFRRIGKSGGGIMGVGKSNAKEYVQKDTGITFNDVAGEEEAKESLVEIVDFLHNPQKYAGIGAKLPKGALLVGPPGTGKTLLARAVAGEAHVPFFSLSGSDFIELYVGVGASRVRDLFKEAEKSAPCIIFIDEIDAIGRSRDSQFGGGNEEREQTLNQLLSCMDGFDATKGIIVLGATNRPEILDKALLRPGRFDRRIIVDRPDLKGRLAILKVHAKDVKLDESVDLNEIALATSGAVGSDLANMINEAAINAVKNKREFVCQKDLFEAVEQVLVGKEKKDRVMSAAERRIVSYHEVGHALISAVQKNSEPVQKITIVPRTMGALGYVMQVPEEEKYL
;
A
#
# COMPACT_ATOMS: atom_id res chain seq x y z
N GLU A 1 43.37 -50.39 -32.50
CA GLU A 1 42.41 -50.74 -31.38
C GLU A 1 41.89 -49.53 -30.61
N TYR A 2 42.56 -48.36 -30.63
CA TYR A 2 42.15 -47.17 -29.86
C TYR A 2 41.17 -46.24 -30.59
N VAL A 3 40.91 -46.44 -31.86
CA VAL A 3 40.02 -45.56 -32.68
C VAL A 3 38.53 -45.79 -32.36
N LEU A 4 38.16 -47.06 -32.11
CA LEU A 4 36.77 -47.42 -31.84
C LEU A 4 36.22 -46.81 -30.51
N PRO A 5 36.95 -46.85 -29.35
CA PRO A 5 36.48 -46.20 -28.14
C PRO A 5 36.41 -44.66 -28.24
N LEU A 6 37.27 -44.06 -29.05
CA LEU A 6 37.23 -42.61 -29.29
C LEU A 6 36.00 -42.18 -30.09
N ILE A 7 35.61 -42.95 -31.08
CA ILE A 7 34.37 -42.72 -31.85
C ILE A 7 33.14 -42.92 -30.95
N LEU A 8 33.14 -43.96 -30.11
CA LEU A 8 32.04 -44.25 -29.18
C LEU A 8 31.88 -43.13 -28.12
N PHE A 9 33.00 -42.63 -27.61
CA PHE A 9 33.01 -41.49 -26.72
C PHE A 9 32.46 -40.21 -27.36
N TRP A 10 32.84 -39.92 -28.61
CA TRP A 10 32.31 -38.77 -29.36
C TRP A 10 30.81 -38.88 -29.66
N VAL A 11 30.35 -40.09 -30.00
CA VAL A 11 28.91 -40.35 -30.20
C VAL A 11 28.13 -40.20 -28.93
N LEU A 12 28.66 -40.74 -27.83
CA LEU A 12 28.05 -40.61 -26.50
C LEU A 12 27.98 -39.12 -26.03
N LEU A 13 29.07 -38.40 -26.20
CA LEU A 13 29.16 -36.98 -25.91
C LEU A 13 28.19 -36.15 -26.77
N SER A 14 28.11 -36.44 -28.04
CA SER A 14 27.18 -35.81 -28.99
C SER A 14 25.71 -36.09 -28.61
N PHE A 15 25.42 -37.31 -28.15
CA PHE A 15 24.09 -37.68 -27.65
C PHE A 15 23.74 -36.99 -26.36
N LEU A 16 24.70 -36.87 -25.42
CA LEU A 16 24.55 -36.11 -24.19
C LEU A 16 24.29 -34.60 -24.47
N PHE A 17 25.08 -34.00 -25.37
CA PHE A 17 24.90 -32.60 -25.75
C PHE A 17 23.58 -32.36 -26.49
N ARG A 18 23.12 -33.31 -27.31
CA ARG A 18 21.77 -33.23 -27.94
C ARG A 18 20.63 -33.35 -26.91
N ARG A 19 20.83 -34.13 -25.85
CA ARG A 19 19.85 -34.30 -24.77
C ARG A 19 19.82 -33.09 -23.85
N ILE A 20 21.00 -32.53 -23.51
CA ILE A 20 21.16 -31.30 -22.78
C ILE A 20 20.63 -30.10 -23.56
N GLY A 21 20.88 -30.05 -24.87
CA GLY A 21 20.36 -29.00 -25.76
C GLY A 21 18.83 -29.02 -25.94
N LYS A 22 18.17 -30.15 -25.78
CA LYS A 22 16.70 -30.24 -25.76
C LYS A 22 16.11 -29.99 -24.38
N SER A 23 16.88 -30.15 -23.29
CA SER A 23 16.51 -29.83 -21.91
C SER A 23 17.03 -28.45 -21.48
N GLY A 24 17.78 -27.77 -22.35
CA GLY A 24 18.43 -26.48 -22.08
C GLY A 24 17.52 -25.26 -22.12
N GLY A 25 16.21 -25.43 -21.91
CA GLY A 25 15.29 -24.35 -21.62
C GLY A 25 15.45 -23.74 -20.22
N GLY A 26 16.33 -24.31 -19.37
CA GLY A 26 16.42 -23.95 -17.94
C GLY A 26 17.39 -22.81 -17.58
N ILE A 27 18.43 -22.56 -18.37
CA ILE A 27 19.44 -21.54 -18.01
C ILE A 27 19.26 -20.23 -18.79
N MET A 28 18.68 -20.27 -20.01
CA MET A 28 18.31 -19.04 -20.75
C MET A 28 16.92 -18.51 -20.44
N GLY A 29 16.14 -19.17 -19.57
CA GLY A 29 14.80 -18.74 -19.14
C GLY A 29 14.79 -17.84 -17.91
N VAL A 30 15.89 -17.69 -17.19
CA VAL A 30 15.97 -16.91 -15.93
C VAL A 30 15.76 -15.40 -16.14
N GLY A 31 15.85 -14.91 -17.38
CA GLY A 31 15.64 -13.50 -17.71
C GLY A 31 14.30 -13.17 -18.39
N LYS A 32 13.43 -14.16 -18.66
CA LYS A 32 12.10 -13.83 -19.22
C LYS A 32 11.16 -13.46 -18.09
N SER A 33 10.96 -12.16 -17.90
CA SER A 33 9.93 -11.59 -17.04
C SER A 33 8.55 -12.04 -17.55
N ASN A 34 7.73 -12.58 -16.64
CA ASN A 34 6.30 -12.82 -16.86
C ASN A 34 5.51 -11.49 -16.83
N ALA A 35 5.96 -10.46 -17.53
CA ALA A 35 5.31 -9.15 -17.53
C ALA A 35 3.80 -9.24 -17.87
N LYS A 36 3.36 -10.30 -18.52
CA LYS A 36 1.95 -10.59 -18.76
C LYS A 36 1.16 -10.97 -17.52
N GLU A 37 1.80 -11.45 -16.44
CA GLU A 37 1.12 -11.81 -15.18
C GLU A 37 0.72 -10.58 -14.35
N TYR A 38 1.32 -9.43 -14.62
CA TYR A 38 1.09 -8.20 -13.85
C TYR A 38 0.05 -7.26 -14.47
N VAL A 39 -0.59 -7.64 -15.58
CA VAL A 39 -1.54 -6.80 -16.33
C VAL A 39 -2.96 -7.08 -15.90
N GLN A 40 -3.61 -6.09 -15.31
CA GLN A 40 -5.06 -6.05 -15.14
C GLN A 40 -5.66 -5.19 -16.26
N LYS A 41 -6.44 -5.80 -17.16
CA LYS A 41 -7.09 -5.06 -18.25
C LYS A 41 -8.19 -4.12 -17.79
N ASP A 42 -8.85 -4.49 -16.70
CA ASP A 42 -9.86 -3.70 -16.02
C ASP A 42 -9.69 -3.91 -14.51
N THR A 43 -9.59 -2.85 -13.76
CA THR A 43 -9.46 -2.93 -12.30
C THR A 43 -10.81 -3.10 -11.60
N GLY A 44 -11.91 -2.75 -12.27
CA GLY A 44 -13.26 -2.76 -11.71
C GLY A 44 -13.46 -1.79 -10.53
N ILE A 45 -12.48 -0.93 -10.25
CA ILE A 45 -12.46 0.01 -9.11
C ILE A 45 -12.43 1.42 -9.68
N THR A 46 -13.30 2.30 -9.18
CA THR A 46 -13.40 3.71 -9.57
C THR A 46 -13.20 4.62 -8.37
N PHE A 47 -13.18 5.94 -8.58
CA PHE A 47 -13.12 6.90 -7.46
C PHE A 47 -14.33 6.82 -6.52
N ASN A 48 -15.44 6.24 -6.94
CA ASN A 48 -16.62 6.01 -6.09
C ASN A 48 -16.36 4.93 -5.02
N ASP A 49 -15.41 4.04 -5.26
CA ASP A 49 -15.02 2.97 -4.33
C ASP A 49 -13.95 3.45 -3.33
N VAL A 50 -13.42 4.65 -3.53
CA VAL A 50 -12.43 5.30 -2.66
C VAL A 50 -13.13 6.39 -1.85
N ALA A 51 -13.19 6.22 -0.55
CA ALA A 51 -13.78 7.20 0.35
C ALA A 51 -12.68 8.08 0.98
N GLY A 52 -12.97 9.36 1.17
CA GLY A 52 -12.01 10.34 1.66
C GLY A 52 -10.97 10.74 0.60
N GLU A 53 -9.89 11.42 1.03
CA GLU A 53 -8.74 11.80 0.20
C GLU A 53 -9.12 12.68 -1.00
N GLU A 54 -10.03 13.66 -0.79
CA GLU A 54 -10.58 14.45 -1.89
C GLU A 54 -9.51 15.25 -2.65
N GLU A 55 -8.51 15.83 -1.96
CA GLU A 55 -7.40 16.55 -2.60
C GLU A 55 -6.52 15.61 -3.45
N ALA A 56 -6.28 14.39 -2.95
CA ALA A 56 -5.54 13.39 -3.72
C ALA A 56 -6.32 12.95 -4.95
N LYS A 57 -7.65 12.74 -4.83
CA LYS A 57 -8.53 12.41 -5.95
C LYS A 57 -8.56 13.53 -6.98
N GLU A 58 -8.71 14.80 -6.57
CA GLU A 58 -8.70 15.95 -7.47
C GLU A 58 -7.42 15.99 -8.33
N SER A 59 -6.26 15.81 -7.68
CA SER A 59 -4.97 15.72 -8.37
C SER A 59 -4.88 14.53 -9.34
N LEU A 60 -5.54 13.42 -9.02
CA LEU A 60 -5.54 12.20 -9.84
C LEU A 60 -6.55 12.29 -10.99
N VAL A 61 -7.66 13.03 -10.84
CA VAL A 61 -8.61 13.30 -11.92
C VAL A 61 -7.94 14.04 -13.07
N GLU A 62 -7.00 14.95 -12.78
CA GLU A 62 -6.21 15.59 -13.84
C GLU A 62 -5.39 14.56 -14.64
N ILE A 63 -4.86 13.52 -13.98
CA ILE A 63 -4.11 12.44 -14.65
C ILE A 63 -5.05 11.62 -15.55
N VAL A 64 -6.29 11.36 -15.11
CA VAL A 64 -7.30 10.70 -15.95
C VAL A 64 -7.64 11.54 -17.18
N ASP A 65 -7.83 12.87 -17.01
CA ASP A 65 -8.10 13.77 -18.17
C ASP A 65 -6.88 13.79 -19.14
N PHE A 66 -5.66 13.74 -18.64
CA PHE A 66 -4.47 13.60 -19.50
C PHE A 66 -4.47 12.32 -20.33
N LEU A 67 -4.88 11.20 -19.75
CA LEU A 67 -4.92 9.92 -20.46
C LEU A 67 -5.99 9.94 -21.57
N HIS A 68 -7.12 10.61 -21.33
CA HIS A 68 -8.21 10.71 -22.30
C HIS A 68 -7.97 11.77 -23.38
N ASN A 69 -7.38 12.91 -23.01
CA ASN A 69 -7.31 14.11 -23.86
C ASN A 69 -5.87 14.66 -24.00
N PRO A 70 -4.85 13.86 -24.38
CA PRO A 70 -3.46 14.31 -24.40
C PRO A 70 -3.23 15.49 -25.36
N GLN A 71 -3.97 15.56 -26.46
CA GLN A 71 -3.84 16.61 -27.47
C GLN A 71 -4.30 17.99 -26.97
N LYS A 72 -5.28 18.05 -26.06
CA LYS A 72 -5.78 19.29 -25.45
C LYS A 72 -4.65 20.01 -24.70
N TYR A 73 -3.82 19.27 -23.99
CA TYR A 73 -2.70 19.80 -23.23
C TYR A 73 -1.50 20.16 -24.12
N ALA A 74 -1.18 19.31 -25.08
CA ALA A 74 -0.13 19.57 -26.06
C ALA A 74 -0.40 20.81 -26.90
N GLY A 75 -1.67 21.08 -27.25
CA GLY A 75 -2.09 22.25 -28.05
C GLY A 75 -1.82 23.61 -27.37
N ILE A 76 -1.75 23.63 -26.03
CA ILE A 76 -1.43 24.84 -25.23
C ILE A 76 0.07 24.89 -24.87
N GLY A 77 0.82 23.84 -25.22
CA GLY A 77 2.26 23.72 -24.88
C GLY A 77 2.52 23.20 -23.47
N ALA A 78 1.49 22.61 -22.79
CA ALA A 78 1.67 21.97 -21.49
C ALA A 78 2.48 20.69 -21.66
N LYS A 79 3.46 20.47 -20.77
CA LYS A 79 4.21 19.22 -20.72
C LYS A 79 3.40 18.21 -19.92
N LEU A 80 3.10 17.07 -20.52
CA LEU A 80 2.42 15.95 -19.85
C LEU A 80 3.33 15.37 -18.75
N PRO A 81 2.82 15.17 -17.53
CA PRO A 81 3.60 14.51 -16.49
C PRO A 81 3.88 13.06 -16.91
N LYS A 82 5.12 12.63 -16.75
CA LYS A 82 5.49 11.22 -17.00
C LYS A 82 5.14 10.32 -15.83
N GLY A 83 5.09 10.88 -14.62
CA GLY A 83 4.78 10.12 -13.43
C GLY A 83 4.30 10.95 -12.27
N ALA A 84 3.61 10.30 -11.34
CA ALA A 84 3.22 10.86 -10.06
C ALA A 84 3.61 9.91 -8.92
N LEU A 85 4.01 10.50 -7.79
CA LEU A 85 4.40 9.77 -6.58
C LEU A 85 3.33 9.94 -5.51
N LEU A 86 2.67 8.84 -5.14
CA LEU A 86 1.75 8.77 -4.01
C LEU A 86 2.56 8.62 -2.72
N VAL A 87 2.45 9.58 -1.82
CA VAL A 87 3.23 9.64 -0.58
C VAL A 87 2.29 9.67 0.61
N GLY A 88 2.51 8.80 1.59
CA GLY A 88 1.74 8.82 2.83
C GLY A 88 1.94 7.60 3.69
N PRO A 89 1.38 7.58 4.91
CA PRO A 89 1.49 6.46 5.82
C PRO A 89 0.99 5.13 5.22
N PRO A 90 1.43 3.97 5.73
CA PRO A 90 0.88 2.68 5.31
C PRO A 90 -0.61 2.60 5.65
N GLY A 91 -1.38 1.92 4.80
CA GLY A 91 -2.82 1.71 5.02
C GLY A 91 -3.74 2.88 4.65
N THR A 92 -3.22 3.99 4.08
CA THR A 92 -4.04 5.13 3.64
C THR A 92 -4.71 4.94 2.28
N GLY A 93 -4.51 3.81 1.58
CA GLY A 93 -5.21 3.51 0.34
C GLY A 93 -4.48 3.88 -0.95
N LYS A 94 -3.16 4.14 -0.92
CA LYS A 94 -2.36 4.50 -2.11
C LYS A 94 -2.53 3.53 -3.28
N THR A 95 -2.44 2.24 -3.02
CA THR A 95 -2.64 1.18 -4.03
C THR A 95 -4.07 1.17 -4.56
N LEU A 96 -5.06 1.42 -3.70
CA LEU A 96 -6.47 1.51 -4.09
C LEU A 96 -6.72 2.73 -4.99
N LEU A 97 -6.16 3.89 -4.63
CA LEU A 97 -6.20 5.11 -5.45
C LEU A 97 -5.58 4.89 -6.83
N ALA A 98 -4.42 4.23 -6.91
CA ALA A 98 -3.78 3.93 -8.20
C ALA A 98 -4.66 3.03 -9.09
N ARG A 99 -5.32 2.03 -8.50
CA ARG A 99 -6.30 1.19 -9.21
C ARG A 99 -7.53 1.97 -9.65
N ALA A 100 -8.02 2.88 -8.81
CA ALA A 100 -9.16 3.72 -9.14
C ALA A 100 -8.87 4.65 -10.33
N VAL A 101 -7.66 5.20 -10.42
CA VAL A 101 -7.23 6.01 -11.59
C VAL A 101 -7.30 5.18 -12.87
N ALA A 102 -6.82 3.94 -12.84
CA ALA A 102 -6.84 3.08 -14.02
C ALA A 102 -8.27 2.66 -14.43
N GLY A 103 -9.12 2.36 -13.44
CA GLY A 103 -10.52 2.04 -13.69
C GLY A 103 -11.32 3.22 -14.21
N GLU A 104 -11.11 4.42 -13.67
CA GLU A 104 -11.72 5.64 -14.14
C GLU A 104 -11.27 6.03 -15.56
N ALA A 105 -9.98 5.81 -15.86
CA ALA A 105 -9.41 6.05 -17.17
C ALA A 105 -9.71 4.94 -18.19
N HIS A 106 -10.25 3.80 -17.75
CA HIS A 106 -10.50 2.61 -18.59
C HIS A 106 -9.26 2.14 -19.37
N VAL A 107 -8.08 2.17 -18.70
CA VAL A 107 -6.81 1.77 -19.31
C VAL A 107 -6.21 0.55 -18.58
N PRO A 108 -5.37 -0.25 -19.27
CA PRO A 108 -4.63 -1.34 -18.66
C PRO A 108 -3.76 -0.87 -17.48
N PHE A 109 -3.76 -1.66 -16.41
CA PHE A 109 -3.03 -1.39 -15.18
C PHE A 109 -1.95 -2.46 -14.97
N PHE A 110 -0.68 -2.03 -14.95
CA PHE A 110 0.47 -2.85 -14.65
C PHE A 110 0.87 -2.60 -13.20
N SER A 111 0.73 -3.59 -12.32
CA SER A 111 1.03 -3.44 -10.89
C SER A 111 2.17 -4.34 -10.47
N LEU A 112 3.23 -3.75 -9.91
CA LEU A 112 4.38 -4.45 -9.34
C LEU A 112 4.77 -3.82 -8.00
N SER A 113 5.38 -4.62 -7.13
CA SER A 113 6.09 -4.10 -5.96
C SER A 113 7.54 -3.76 -6.32
N GLY A 114 8.12 -2.74 -5.71
CA GLY A 114 9.55 -2.44 -5.82
C GLY A 114 10.43 -3.64 -5.43
N SER A 115 9.95 -4.50 -4.53
CA SER A 115 10.63 -5.75 -4.15
C SER A 115 10.68 -6.77 -5.27
N ASP A 116 9.75 -6.77 -6.22
CA ASP A 116 9.72 -7.70 -7.35
C ASP A 116 10.91 -7.50 -8.31
N PHE A 117 11.56 -6.34 -8.22
CA PHE A 117 12.74 -6.03 -9.02
C PHE A 117 14.07 -6.39 -8.32
N ILE A 118 14.02 -6.79 -7.04
CA ILE A 118 15.21 -7.17 -6.27
C ILE A 118 15.43 -8.67 -6.43
N GLU A 119 16.56 -9.04 -7.03
CA GLU A 119 16.93 -10.43 -7.24
C GLU A 119 18.36 -10.72 -6.75
N LEU A 120 18.67 -11.99 -6.57
CA LEU A 120 20.02 -12.40 -6.18
C LEU A 120 21.06 -12.26 -7.30
N TYR A 121 20.61 -12.23 -8.56
CA TYR A 121 21.47 -12.16 -9.74
C TYR A 121 21.47 -10.75 -10.31
N VAL A 122 22.64 -10.17 -10.44
CA VAL A 122 22.85 -8.83 -11.00
C VAL A 122 22.30 -8.72 -12.41
N GLY A 123 21.51 -7.70 -12.68
CA GLY A 123 20.95 -7.40 -13.99
C GLY A 123 19.57 -8.01 -14.28
N VAL A 124 19.06 -8.91 -13.44
CA VAL A 124 17.71 -9.49 -13.63
C VAL A 124 16.64 -8.44 -13.36
N GLY A 125 16.75 -7.67 -12.27
CA GLY A 125 15.84 -6.56 -11.96
C GLY A 125 15.79 -5.51 -13.07
N ALA A 126 16.96 -5.12 -13.58
CA ALA A 126 17.05 -4.19 -14.72
C ALA A 126 16.40 -4.73 -15.99
N SER A 127 16.50 -6.04 -16.24
CA SER A 127 15.81 -6.69 -17.36
C SER A 127 14.29 -6.66 -17.20
N ARG A 128 13.78 -6.93 -15.98
CA ARG A 128 12.34 -6.86 -15.68
C ARG A 128 11.78 -5.46 -15.89
N VAL A 129 12.49 -4.43 -15.43
CA VAL A 129 12.10 -3.04 -15.70
C VAL A 129 11.98 -2.78 -17.20
N ARG A 130 12.96 -3.18 -17.97
CA ARG A 130 12.96 -3.02 -19.43
C ARG A 130 11.80 -3.72 -20.11
N ASP A 131 11.51 -4.95 -19.71
CA ASP A 131 10.45 -5.76 -20.27
C ASP A 131 9.07 -5.20 -19.89
N LEU A 132 8.90 -4.70 -18.67
CA LEU A 132 7.70 -4.01 -18.22
C LEU A 132 7.38 -2.79 -19.10
N PHE A 133 8.35 -1.91 -19.31
CA PHE A 133 8.14 -0.70 -20.13
C PHE A 133 7.87 -1.06 -21.59
N LYS A 134 8.53 -2.08 -22.16
CA LYS A 134 8.24 -2.58 -23.50
C LYS A 134 6.82 -3.13 -23.66
N GLU A 135 6.31 -3.83 -22.64
CA GLU A 135 4.95 -4.35 -22.67
C GLU A 135 3.92 -3.22 -22.49
N ALA A 136 4.21 -2.25 -21.59
CA ALA A 136 3.41 -1.06 -21.44
C ALA A 136 3.32 -0.22 -22.74
N GLU A 137 4.42 -0.07 -23.47
CA GLU A 137 4.42 0.62 -24.78
C GLU A 137 3.52 -0.06 -25.83
N LYS A 138 3.39 -1.38 -25.78
CA LYS A 138 2.47 -2.12 -26.67
C LYS A 138 1.01 -1.98 -26.27
N SER A 139 0.76 -1.71 -24.98
CA SER A 139 -0.57 -1.64 -24.38
C SER A 139 -1.01 -0.20 -24.12
N ALA A 140 -0.29 0.78 -24.65
CA ALA A 140 -0.61 2.19 -24.47
C ALA A 140 -1.96 2.57 -25.12
N PRO A 141 -2.80 3.42 -24.48
CA PRO A 141 -2.55 4.10 -23.20
C PRO A 141 -2.66 3.15 -21.98
N CYS A 142 -1.80 3.32 -20.97
CA CYS A 142 -1.79 2.45 -19.79
C CYS A 142 -1.17 3.14 -18.57
N ILE A 143 -1.37 2.56 -17.40
CA ILE A 143 -0.75 2.97 -16.14
C ILE A 143 0.21 1.89 -15.66
N ILE A 144 1.44 2.28 -15.33
CA ILE A 144 2.42 1.46 -14.61
C ILE A 144 2.41 1.89 -13.15
N PHE A 145 2.08 0.99 -12.24
CA PHE A 145 2.11 1.25 -10.81
C PHE A 145 3.23 0.46 -10.14
N ILE A 146 4.08 1.16 -9.42
CA ILE A 146 5.18 0.58 -8.64
C ILE A 146 4.92 0.88 -7.17
N ASP A 147 4.45 -0.12 -6.44
CA ASP A 147 4.29 0.00 -4.99
C ASP A 147 5.64 -0.14 -4.28
N GLU A 148 5.76 0.45 -3.09
CA GLU A 148 7.00 0.39 -2.30
C GLU A 148 8.25 0.74 -3.13
N ILE A 149 8.17 1.82 -3.91
CA ILE A 149 9.27 2.21 -4.82
C ILE A 149 10.58 2.46 -4.07
N ASP A 150 10.53 2.74 -2.78
CA ASP A 150 11.69 2.89 -1.90
C ASP A 150 12.52 1.61 -1.76
N ALA A 151 11.97 0.44 -2.10
CA ALA A 151 12.75 -0.80 -2.17
C ALA A 151 13.90 -0.71 -3.19
N ILE A 152 13.66 -0.07 -4.34
CA ILE A 152 14.66 0.13 -5.40
C ILE A 152 15.21 1.56 -5.45
N GLY A 153 14.42 2.53 -5.02
CA GLY A 153 14.69 3.97 -5.15
C GLY A 153 15.46 4.61 -4.02
N ARG A 154 16.10 3.86 -3.13
CA ARG A 154 16.80 4.38 -1.96
C ARG A 154 18.07 5.13 -2.33
N SER A 155 18.31 6.28 -1.67
CA SER A 155 19.51 7.10 -1.84
C SER A 155 20.81 6.36 -1.50
N ARG A 156 21.91 6.73 -2.19
CA ARG A 156 23.26 6.15 -2.09
C ARG A 156 23.95 6.37 -0.76
N ASP A 157 23.50 7.30 0.08
CA ASP A 157 24.16 7.71 1.33
C ASP A 157 24.09 6.66 2.46
N SER A 158 23.38 5.56 2.29
CA SER A 158 23.32 4.48 3.25
C SER A 158 24.46 3.47 3.02
N GLN A 159 25.62 3.75 3.59
CA GLN A 159 26.79 2.85 3.63
C GLN A 159 26.45 1.51 4.30
N PHE A 160 27.04 0.44 3.73
CA PHE A 160 27.16 -0.97 4.13
C PHE A 160 26.22 -1.97 3.42
N GLY A 161 26.85 -2.79 2.56
CA GLY A 161 26.41 -4.12 2.18
C GLY A 161 26.38 -4.41 0.67
N GLY A 162 26.94 -5.54 0.26
CA GLY A 162 27.08 -6.02 -1.12
C GLY A 162 25.79 -6.28 -1.94
N GLY A 163 24.63 -5.77 -1.50
CA GLY A 163 23.36 -5.79 -2.26
C GLY A 163 23.07 -4.49 -3.00
N ASN A 164 24.01 -3.53 -3.00
CA ASN A 164 23.78 -2.20 -3.58
C ASN A 164 23.88 -2.17 -5.12
N GLU A 165 24.74 -3.02 -5.72
CA GLU A 165 24.98 -2.98 -7.18
C GLU A 165 23.74 -3.32 -8.00
N GLU A 166 23.02 -4.38 -7.65
CA GLU A 166 21.81 -4.78 -8.38
C GLU A 166 20.69 -3.74 -8.27
N ARG A 167 20.48 -3.26 -7.05
CA ARG A 167 19.49 -2.20 -6.77
C ARG A 167 19.83 -0.92 -7.55
N GLU A 168 21.10 -0.50 -7.54
CA GLU A 168 21.55 0.68 -8.27
C GLU A 168 21.39 0.50 -9.78
N GLN A 169 21.71 -0.67 -10.32
CA GLN A 169 21.52 -0.99 -11.72
C GLN A 169 20.04 -0.99 -12.11
N THR A 170 19.18 -1.52 -11.25
CA THR A 170 17.73 -1.52 -11.45
C THR A 170 17.16 -0.11 -11.40
N LEU A 171 17.58 0.71 -10.43
CA LEU A 171 17.19 2.11 -10.34
C LEU A 171 17.62 2.89 -11.60
N ASN A 172 18.88 2.75 -12.00
CA ASN A 172 19.40 3.42 -13.20
C ASN A 172 18.63 3.01 -14.47
N GLN A 173 18.22 1.72 -14.55
CA GLN A 173 17.41 1.24 -15.65
C GLN A 173 15.98 1.85 -15.60
N LEU A 174 15.36 1.95 -14.42
CA LEU A 174 14.07 2.62 -14.26
C LEU A 174 14.15 4.08 -14.69
N LEU A 175 15.15 4.81 -14.23
CA LEU A 175 15.37 6.21 -14.62
C LEU A 175 15.55 6.35 -16.14
N SER A 176 16.35 5.46 -16.75
CA SER A 176 16.56 5.45 -18.20
C SER A 176 15.27 5.15 -18.98
N CYS A 177 14.45 4.19 -18.50
CA CYS A 177 13.16 3.92 -19.12
C CYS A 177 12.19 5.09 -18.98
N MET A 178 12.13 5.74 -17.80
CA MET A 178 11.29 6.92 -17.59
C MET A 178 11.71 8.12 -18.46
N ASP A 179 13.00 8.29 -18.69
CA ASP A 179 13.50 9.36 -19.57
C ASP A 179 13.20 9.05 -21.04
N GLY A 180 13.27 7.77 -21.42
CA GLY A 180 13.23 7.31 -22.81
C GLY A 180 11.82 7.11 -23.40
N PHE A 181 10.78 6.93 -22.58
CA PHE A 181 9.44 6.75 -23.16
C PHE A 181 8.77 8.09 -23.54
N ASP A 182 7.93 8.03 -24.56
CA ASP A 182 7.18 9.17 -25.06
C ASP A 182 5.86 9.33 -24.28
N ALA A 183 5.76 10.41 -23.49
CA ALA A 183 4.55 10.72 -22.72
C ALA A 183 3.30 10.91 -23.59
N THR A 184 3.47 11.27 -24.87
CA THR A 184 2.34 11.48 -25.79
C THR A 184 1.62 10.17 -26.13
N LYS A 185 2.24 9.00 -25.88
CA LYS A 185 1.62 7.69 -26.04
C LYS A 185 0.60 7.35 -24.94
N GLY A 186 0.46 8.19 -23.91
CA GLY A 186 -0.49 7.97 -22.82
C GLY A 186 -0.01 6.94 -21.80
N ILE A 187 1.31 6.84 -21.57
CA ILE A 187 1.87 6.01 -20.50
C ILE A 187 2.13 6.91 -19.30
N ILE A 188 1.60 6.53 -18.13
CA ILE A 188 1.85 7.22 -16.86
C ILE A 188 2.40 6.23 -15.83
N VAL A 189 3.46 6.63 -15.13
CA VAL A 189 4.06 5.85 -14.05
C VAL A 189 3.59 6.40 -12.72
N LEU A 190 2.87 5.60 -11.94
CA LEU A 190 2.51 5.92 -10.56
C LEU A 190 3.45 5.17 -9.62
N GLY A 191 4.14 5.88 -8.75
CA GLY A 191 4.92 5.29 -7.67
C GLY A 191 4.19 5.46 -6.34
N ALA A 192 4.35 4.52 -5.41
CA ALA A 192 3.89 4.70 -4.04
C ALA A 192 5.02 4.45 -3.05
N THR A 193 5.08 5.28 -1.99
CA THR A 193 6.02 5.12 -0.90
C THR A 193 5.46 5.61 0.43
N ASN A 194 5.89 4.97 1.49
CA ASN A 194 5.63 5.42 2.87
C ASN A 194 6.79 6.28 3.41
N ARG A 195 7.91 6.33 2.69
CA ARG A 195 9.18 6.93 3.16
C ARG A 195 9.83 7.78 2.08
N PRO A 196 9.24 8.93 1.72
CA PRO A 196 9.74 9.78 0.64
C PRO A 196 11.14 10.35 0.92
N GLU A 197 11.52 10.46 2.20
CA GLU A 197 12.79 11.01 2.65
C GLU A 197 14.01 10.15 2.28
N ILE A 198 13.81 8.85 2.05
CA ILE A 198 14.91 7.95 1.67
C ILE A 198 15.10 7.79 0.17
N LEU A 199 14.18 8.35 -0.64
CA LEU A 199 14.25 8.24 -2.09
C LEU A 199 15.41 9.02 -2.68
N ASP A 200 16.01 8.46 -3.73
CA ASP A 200 17.02 9.14 -4.53
C ASP A 200 16.38 10.35 -5.23
N LYS A 201 17.03 11.51 -5.07
CA LYS A 201 16.60 12.79 -5.67
C LYS A 201 16.47 12.71 -7.19
N ALA A 202 17.16 11.79 -7.83
CA ALA A 202 17.06 11.57 -9.27
C ALA A 202 15.66 11.12 -9.72
N LEU A 203 14.92 10.37 -8.88
CA LEU A 203 13.54 10.00 -9.15
C LEU A 203 12.57 11.19 -9.17
N LEU A 204 12.90 12.22 -8.41
CA LEU A 204 12.05 13.40 -8.19
C LEU A 204 12.36 14.56 -9.14
N ARG A 205 13.25 14.34 -10.14
CA ARG A 205 13.56 15.34 -11.15
C ARG A 205 12.42 15.46 -12.18
N PRO A 206 12.22 16.68 -12.75
CA PRO A 206 11.27 16.87 -13.83
C PRO A 206 11.48 15.87 -14.98
N GLY A 207 10.40 15.35 -15.53
CA GLY A 207 10.42 14.31 -16.55
C GLY A 207 10.38 12.88 -15.98
N ARG A 208 10.24 12.72 -14.66
CA ARG A 208 10.13 11.43 -13.95
C ARG A 208 8.91 11.44 -13.05
N PHE A 209 9.07 11.44 -11.71
CA PHE A 209 7.95 11.67 -10.79
C PHE A 209 7.77 13.20 -10.59
N ASP A 210 7.13 13.80 -11.56
CA ASP A 210 6.95 15.26 -11.63
C ASP A 210 6.01 15.79 -10.55
N ARG A 211 5.06 14.95 -10.13
CA ARG A 211 4.03 15.32 -9.18
C ARG A 211 4.17 14.48 -7.91
N ARG A 212 3.99 15.13 -6.76
CA ARG A 212 3.79 14.46 -5.47
C ARG A 212 2.35 14.64 -5.05
N ILE A 213 1.69 13.54 -4.79
CA ILE A 213 0.31 13.49 -4.32
C ILE A 213 0.37 12.94 -2.90
N ILE A 214 0.01 13.76 -1.94
CA ILE A 214 -0.03 13.36 -0.55
C ILE A 214 -1.33 12.61 -0.29
N VAL A 215 -1.20 11.42 0.27
CA VAL A 215 -2.31 10.55 0.71
C VAL A 215 -2.17 10.40 2.21
N ASP A 216 -2.77 11.33 2.94
CA ASP A 216 -2.58 11.46 4.39
C ASP A 216 -3.58 10.58 5.17
N ARG A 217 -3.61 10.72 6.48
CA ARG A 217 -4.62 10.08 7.31
C ARG A 217 -5.97 10.77 7.08
N PRO A 218 -7.07 9.99 6.99
CA PRO A 218 -8.38 10.59 6.74
C PRO A 218 -8.83 11.46 7.92
N ASP A 219 -9.43 12.60 7.61
CA ASP A 219 -10.14 13.45 8.56
C ASP A 219 -11.42 12.76 9.08
N LEU A 220 -12.18 13.38 9.94
CA LEU A 220 -13.43 12.83 10.49
C LEU A 220 -14.42 12.45 9.38
N LYS A 221 -14.58 13.31 8.37
CA LYS A 221 -15.49 13.06 7.24
C LYS A 221 -15.01 11.89 6.40
N GLY A 222 -13.70 11.84 6.13
CA GLY A 222 -13.06 10.74 5.43
C GLY A 222 -13.21 9.42 6.18
N ARG A 223 -12.96 9.39 7.49
CA ARG A 223 -13.15 8.18 8.31
C ARG A 223 -14.59 7.71 8.29
N LEU A 224 -15.56 8.60 8.44
CA LEU A 224 -16.97 8.25 8.34
C LEU A 224 -17.33 7.69 6.96
N ALA A 225 -16.82 8.30 5.89
CA ALA A 225 -17.05 7.82 4.53
C ALA A 225 -16.42 6.43 4.30
N ILE A 226 -15.20 6.20 4.79
CA ILE A 226 -14.51 4.89 4.72
C ILE A 226 -15.30 3.84 5.50
N LEU A 227 -15.74 4.15 6.72
CA LEU A 227 -16.56 3.23 7.52
C LEU A 227 -17.85 2.84 6.79
N LYS A 228 -18.54 3.82 6.15
CA LYS A 228 -19.75 3.56 5.36
C LYS A 228 -19.49 2.66 4.17
N VAL A 229 -18.37 2.83 3.45
CA VAL A 229 -18.00 1.96 2.33
C VAL A 229 -17.79 0.53 2.80
N HIS A 230 -17.01 0.31 3.88
CA HIS A 230 -16.75 -1.03 4.39
C HIS A 230 -17.94 -1.66 5.12
N ALA A 231 -18.88 -0.86 5.60
CA ALA A 231 -20.10 -1.33 6.23
C ALA A 231 -21.21 -1.72 5.23
N LYS A 232 -21.08 -1.40 3.95
CA LYS A 232 -22.11 -1.58 2.92
C LYS A 232 -22.62 -3.05 2.83
N ASP A 233 -21.71 -4.00 2.97
CA ASP A 233 -22.03 -5.43 2.87
C ASP A 233 -22.18 -6.10 4.25
N VAL A 234 -22.15 -5.32 5.34
CA VAL A 234 -22.26 -5.82 6.71
C VAL A 234 -23.65 -5.50 7.26
N LYS A 235 -24.30 -6.48 7.86
CA LYS A 235 -25.61 -6.29 8.51
C LYS A 235 -25.42 -5.53 9.83
N LEU A 236 -25.70 -4.25 9.81
CA LEU A 236 -25.69 -3.41 11.00
C LEU A 236 -27.07 -3.36 11.65
N ASP A 237 -27.12 -3.25 12.96
CA ASP A 237 -28.31 -2.94 13.73
C ASP A 237 -28.71 -1.46 13.52
N GLU A 238 -30.01 -1.16 13.62
CA GLU A 238 -30.55 0.22 13.46
C GLU A 238 -29.98 1.22 14.50
N SER A 239 -29.51 0.71 15.64
CA SER A 239 -28.90 1.52 16.71
C SER A 239 -27.45 1.95 16.43
N VAL A 240 -26.83 1.49 15.33
CA VAL A 240 -25.43 1.76 15.03
C VAL A 240 -25.23 3.18 14.51
N ASP A 241 -24.43 3.96 15.23
CA ASP A 241 -23.94 5.27 14.81
C ASP A 241 -22.45 5.19 14.40
N LEU A 242 -22.21 5.20 13.08
CA LEU A 242 -20.85 5.21 12.53
C LEU A 242 -20.12 6.53 12.77
N ASN A 243 -20.83 7.61 13.07
CA ASN A 243 -20.19 8.89 13.37
C ASN A 243 -19.49 8.84 14.74
N GLU A 244 -20.10 8.21 15.76
CA GLU A 244 -19.41 7.97 17.04
C GLU A 244 -18.16 7.14 16.87
N ILE A 245 -18.19 6.13 15.97
CA ILE A 245 -17.01 5.32 15.68
C ILE A 245 -15.94 6.14 14.95
N ALA A 246 -16.33 7.00 14.01
CA ALA A 246 -15.40 7.89 13.32
C ALA A 246 -14.73 8.88 14.30
N LEU A 247 -15.45 9.40 15.29
CA LEU A 247 -14.91 10.22 16.35
C LEU A 247 -13.93 9.45 17.24
N ALA A 248 -14.29 8.22 17.62
CA ALA A 248 -13.47 7.36 18.47
C ALA A 248 -12.19 6.83 17.78
N THR A 249 -12.06 7.00 16.48
CA THR A 249 -10.95 6.47 15.66
C THR A 249 -10.04 7.56 15.09
N SER A 250 -9.88 8.67 15.82
CA SER A 250 -8.95 9.74 15.42
C SER A 250 -7.54 9.17 15.17
N GLY A 251 -6.94 9.57 14.05
CA GLY A 251 -5.61 9.10 13.64
C GLY A 251 -5.56 7.69 13.01
N ALA A 252 -6.67 6.95 12.95
CA ALA A 252 -6.76 5.67 12.26
C ALA A 252 -6.64 5.84 10.73
N VAL A 253 -6.03 4.88 10.08
CA VAL A 253 -5.93 4.83 8.61
C VAL A 253 -7.04 3.95 7.99
N GLY A 254 -7.22 4.02 6.68
CA GLY A 254 -8.29 3.28 5.99
C GLY A 254 -8.26 1.77 6.24
N SER A 255 -7.07 1.16 6.29
CA SER A 255 -6.92 -0.27 6.62
C SER A 255 -7.37 -0.63 8.04
N ASP A 256 -7.16 0.27 9.00
CA ASP A 256 -7.59 0.05 10.37
C ASP A 256 -9.11 0.07 10.47
N LEU A 257 -9.74 1.06 9.82
CA LEU A 257 -11.20 1.20 9.77
C LEU A 257 -11.87 0.00 9.09
N ALA A 258 -11.31 -0.49 8.00
CA ALA A 258 -11.76 -1.71 7.33
C ALA A 258 -11.68 -2.93 8.26
N ASN A 259 -10.54 -3.05 8.97
CA ASN A 259 -10.34 -4.13 9.95
C ASN A 259 -11.31 -4.04 11.13
N MET A 260 -11.63 -2.84 11.61
CA MET A 260 -12.60 -2.63 12.69
C MET A 260 -14.00 -3.13 12.30
N ILE A 261 -14.47 -2.82 11.10
CA ILE A 261 -15.76 -3.33 10.61
C ILE A 261 -15.75 -4.85 10.54
N ASN A 262 -14.68 -5.45 10.03
CA ASN A 262 -14.54 -6.91 9.94
C ASN A 262 -14.48 -7.58 11.32
N GLU A 263 -13.69 -7.03 12.27
CA GLU A 263 -13.61 -7.58 13.64
C GLU A 263 -14.95 -7.43 14.38
N ALA A 264 -15.70 -6.35 14.15
CA ALA A 264 -17.03 -6.17 14.70
C ALA A 264 -18.01 -7.23 14.18
N ALA A 265 -17.97 -7.54 12.89
CA ALA A 265 -18.77 -8.62 12.30
C ALA A 265 -18.41 -10.00 12.89
N ILE A 266 -17.11 -10.27 13.06
CA ILE A 266 -16.61 -11.49 13.71
C ILE A 266 -17.11 -11.56 15.16
N ASN A 267 -17.10 -10.45 15.90
CA ASN A 267 -17.59 -10.40 17.28
C ASN A 267 -19.10 -10.67 17.37
N ALA A 268 -19.90 -10.14 16.45
CA ALA A 268 -21.33 -10.42 16.38
C ALA A 268 -21.58 -11.92 16.21
N VAL A 269 -20.88 -12.59 15.27
CA VAL A 269 -20.99 -14.04 15.03
C VAL A 269 -20.56 -14.85 16.25
N LYS A 270 -19.45 -14.50 16.91
CA LYS A 270 -19.00 -15.18 18.15
C LYS A 270 -20.03 -15.10 19.25
N ASN A 271 -20.79 -14.00 19.32
CA ASN A 271 -21.87 -13.78 20.28
C ASN A 271 -23.24 -14.31 19.77
N LYS A 272 -23.24 -15.11 18.69
CA LYS A 272 -24.43 -15.74 18.08
C LYS A 272 -25.50 -14.71 17.68
N ARG A 273 -25.09 -13.56 17.17
CA ARG A 273 -25.96 -12.50 16.66
C ARG A 273 -25.86 -12.44 15.12
N GLU A 274 -26.91 -12.03 14.48
CA GLU A 274 -27.01 -11.90 13.02
C GLU A 274 -26.69 -10.46 12.55
N PHE A 275 -26.62 -9.51 13.49
CA PHE A 275 -26.39 -8.10 13.26
C PHE A 275 -25.25 -7.60 14.15
N VAL A 276 -24.48 -6.68 13.61
CA VAL A 276 -23.43 -5.94 14.33
C VAL A 276 -24.08 -4.80 15.11
N CYS A 277 -23.88 -4.74 16.41
CA CYS A 277 -24.36 -3.64 17.24
C CYS A 277 -23.23 -2.66 17.56
N GLN A 278 -23.59 -1.48 18.08
CA GLN A 278 -22.63 -0.41 18.47
C GLN A 278 -21.53 -0.92 19.39
N LYS A 279 -21.89 -1.82 20.33
CA LYS A 279 -20.93 -2.44 21.26
C LYS A 279 -19.84 -3.24 20.53
N ASP A 280 -20.17 -3.98 19.48
CA ASP A 280 -19.19 -4.77 18.73
C ASP A 280 -18.19 -3.88 18.01
N LEU A 281 -18.66 -2.73 17.50
CA LEU A 281 -17.82 -1.74 16.87
C LEU A 281 -16.84 -1.10 17.87
N PHE A 282 -17.30 -0.70 19.06
CA PHE A 282 -16.41 -0.20 20.10
C PHE A 282 -15.40 -1.25 20.58
N GLU A 283 -15.80 -2.51 20.72
CA GLU A 283 -14.89 -3.61 21.04
C GLU A 283 -13.84 -3.81 19.95
N ALA A 284 -14.25 -3.69 18.67
CA ALA A 284 -13.34 -3.76 17.53
C ALA A 284 -12.37 -2.58 17.48
N VAL A 285 -12.83 -1.35 17.77
CA VAL A 285 -11.96 -0.16 17.90
C VAL A 285 -10.88 -0.42 18.96
N GLU A 286 -11.27 -0.88 20.15
CA GLU A 286 -10.31 -1.21 21.21
C GLU A 286 -9.31 -2.30 20.76
N GLN A 287 -9.81 -3.36 20.12
CA GLN A 287 -8.98 -4.46 19.67
C GLN A 287 -7.95 -4.03 18.63
N VAL A 288 -8.33 -3.17 17.69
CA VAL A 288 -7.45 -2.71 16.61
C VAL A 288 -6.44 -1.68 17.12
N LEU A 289 -6.87 -0.70 17.97
CA LEU A 289 -6.00 0.38 18.42
C LEU A 289 -5.11 -0.01 19.61
N VAL A 290 -5.61 -0.83 20.53
CA VAL A 290 -4.92 -1.14 21.80
C VAL A 290 -4.52 -2.61 21.90
N GLY A 291 -5.08 -3.47 21.04
CA GLY A 291 -4.83 -4.91 21.03
C GLY A 291 -5.86 -5.73 21.80
N LYS A 292 -5.79 -7.04 21.62
CA LYS A 292 -6.68 -8.00 22.29
C LYS A 292 -6.44 -8.06 23.80
N GLU A 293 -7.47 -8.39 24.55
CA GLU A 293 -7.35 -8.69 25.97
C GLU A 293 -6.42 -9.87 26.23
N LYS A 294 -5.46 -9.72 27.15
CA LYS A 294 -4.59 -10.80 27.61
C LYS A 294 -5.28 -11.59 28.71
N LYS A 295 -5.84 -12.74 28.36
CA LYS A 295 -6.49 -13.64 29.31
C LYS A 295 -5.51 -14.35 30.25
N ASP A 296 -4.27 -14.53 29.82
CA ASP A 296 -3.25 -15.30 30.54
C ASP A 296 -2.47 -14.49 31.57
N ARG A 297 -2.62 -13.16 31.60
CA ARG A 297 -1.94 -12.30 32.56
C ARG A 297 -2.85 -11.95 33.71
N VAL A 298 -2.72 -12.70 34.81
CA VAL A 298 -3.37 -12.39 36.07
C VAL A 298 -2.51 -11.40 36.85
N MET A 299 -2.97 -10.14 36.92
CA MET A 299 -2.30 -9.14 37.79
C MET A 299 -2.57 -9.46 39.25
N SER A 300 -1.54 -9.31 40.09
CA SER A 300 -1.69 -9.38 41.53
C SER A 300 -2.60 -8.26 42.06
N ALA A 301 -3.15 -8.42 43.26
CA ALA A 301 -4.00 -7.39 43.89
C ALA A 301 -3.25 -6.06 44.04
N ALA A 302 -1.94 -6.10 44.35
CA ALA A 302 -1.11 -4.93 44.46
C ALA A 302 -0.91 -4.22 43.13
N GLU A 303 -0.58 -4.98 42.05
CA GLU A 303 -0.43 -4.40 40.71
C GLU A 303 -1.74 -3.81 40.20
N ARG A 304 -2.88 -4.49 40.37
CA ARG A 304 -4.20 -3.98 40.02
C ARG A 304 -4.47 -2.64 40.70
N ARG A 305 -4.13 -2.52 41.99
CA ARG A 305 -4.34 -1.29 42.75
C ARG A 305 -3.47 -0.14 42.18
N ILE A 306 -2.18 -0.43 41.87
CA ILE A 306 -1.28 0.59 41.31
C ILE A 306 -1.79 1.07 39.96
N VAL A 307 -2.13 0.15 39.04
CA VAL A 307 -2.65 0.46 37.69
C VAL A 307 -3.97 1.23 37.81
N SER A 308 -4.88 0.82 38.72
CA SER A 308 -6.15 1.53 38.96
C SER A 308 -5.95 2.98 39.36
N TYR A 309 -5.05 3.27 40.31
CA TYR A 309 -4.74 4.64 40.70
C TYR A 309 -4.12 5.43 39.56
N HIS A 310 -3.27 4.81 38.75
CA HIS A 310 -2.64 5.44 37.62
C HIS A 310 -3.69 5.87 36.57
N GLU A 311 -4.53 4.93 36.11
CA GLU A 311 -5.57 5.21 35.11
C GLU A 311 -6.66 6.16 35.58
N VAL A 312 -7.10 6.01 36.84
CA VAL A 312 -8.05 6.95 37.46
C VAL A 312 -7.43 8.36 37.61
N GLY A 313 -6.12 8.44 37.89
CA GLY A 313 -5.40 9.71 37.92
C GLY A 313 -5.45 10.43 36.56
N HIS A 314 -5.16 9.70 35.46
CA HIS A 314 -5.29 10.24 34.12
C HIS A 314 -6.73 10.69 33.81
N ALA A 315 -7.71 9.84 34.07
CA ALA A 315 -9.11 10.15 33.85
C ALA A 315 -9.60 11.37 34.66
N LEU A 316 -9.20 11.48 35.92
CA LEU A 316 -9.57 12.59 36.75
C LEU A 316 -8.99 13.93 36.25
N ILE A 317 -7.70 13.92 35.88
CA ILE A 317 -7.06 15.11 35.31
C ILE A 317 -7.75 15.52 34.02
N SER A 318 -8.02 14.58 33.15
CA SER A 318 -8.75 14.84 31.90
C SER A 318 -10.15 15.40 32.14
N ALA A 319 -10.90 14.85 33.09
CA ALA A 319 -12.26 15.31 33.41
C ALA A 319 -12.30 16.72 34.04
N VAL A 320 -11.23 17.15 34.68
CA VAL A 320 -11.16 18.47 35.35
C VAL A 320 -10.64 19.57 34.42
N GLN A 321 -9.89 19.20 33.37
CA GLN A 321 -9.33 20.17 32.44
C GLN A 321 -10.36 20.61 31.39
N LYS A 322 -10.48 21.94 31.17
CA LYS A 322 -11.43 22.52 30.20
C LYS A 322 -11.19 22.14 28.74
N ASN A 323 -9.92 21.85 28.39
CA ASN A 323 -9.50 21.59 27.02
C ASN A 323 -9.18 20.10 26.79
N SER A 324 -9.55 19.22 27.71
CA SER A 324 -9.39 17.78 27.57
C SER A 324 -10.64 17.18 26.97
N GLU A 325 -10.43 16.10 26.24
CA GLU A 325 -11.51 15.33 25.63
C GLU A 325 -12.27 14.53 26.71
N PRO A 326 -13.60 14.30 26.52
CA PRO A 326 -14.39 13.53 27.46
C PRO A 326 -13.86 12.10 27.65
N VAL A 327 -13.78 11.68 28.92
CA VAL A 327 -13.41 10.30 29.25
C VAL A 327 -14.62 9.40 29.02
N GLN A 328 -14.51 8.47 28.08
CA GLN A 328 -15.56 7.52 27.76
C GLN A 328 -15.41 6.21 28.53
N LYS A 329 -14.17 5.75 28.73
CA LYS A 329 -13.90 4.45 29.35
C LYS A 329 -12.58 4.45 30.09
N ILE A 330 -12.54 3.79 31.25
CA ILE A 330 -11.33 3.48 32.01
C ILE A 330 -11.25 1.97 32.12
N THR A 331 -10.10 1.38 31.85
CA THR A 331 -9.88 -0.06 32.00
C THR A 331 -8.51 -0.36 32.59
N ILE A 332 -8.44 -1.43 33.39
CA ILE A 332 -7.20 -1.99 33.92
C ILE A 332 -6.93 -3.39 33.34
N VAL A 333 -7.61 -3.74 32.25
CA VAL A 333 -7.45 -5.03 31.59
C VAL A 333 -6.21 -4.98 30.71
N PRO A 334 -5.21 -5.86 30.94
CA PRO A 334 -4.00 -5.89 30.12
C PRO A 334 -4.29 -6.23 28.66
N ARG A 335 -3.65 -5.50 27.75
CA ARG A 335 -3.78 -5.69 26.30
C ARG A 335 -2.50 -6.23 25.65
N THR A 336 -2.64 -6.82 24.46
CA THR A 336 -1.52 -7.46 23.75
C THR A 336 -0.47 -6.48 23.26
N MET A 337 -0.80 -5.21 23.05
CA MET A 337 0.14 -4.15 22.67
C MET A 337 0.91 -3.54 23.85
N GLY A 338 0.85 -4.16 25.03
CA GLY A 338 1.68 -3.79 26.17
C GLY A 338 1.01 -2.90 27.21
N ALA A 339 -0.17 -2.36 26.94
CA ALA A 339 -0.93 -1.58 27.90
C ALA A 339 -1.41 -2.46 29.07
N LEU A 340 -1.19 -2.01 30.31
CA LEU A 340 -1.71 -2.65 31.53
C LEU A 340 -3.10 -2.14 31.89
N GLY A 341 -3.42 -0.95 31.47
CA GLY A 341 -4.68 -0.26 31.50
C GLY A 341 -4.67 0.88 30.49
N TYR A 342 -5.77 1.54 30.28
CA TYR A 342 -5.84 2.79 29.51
C TYR A 342 -7.12 3.56 29.79
N VAL A 343 -7.08 4.84 29.49
CA VAL A 343 -8.22 5.75 29.50
C VAL A 343 -8.58 6.03 28.04
N MET A 344 -9.81 5.71 27.64
CA MET A 344 -10.34 6.03 26.33
C MET A 344 -11.02 7.40 26.40
N GLN A 345 -10.57 8.29 25.57
CA GLN A 345 -11.14 9.62 25.37
C GLN A 345 -11.71 9.66 23.95
N VAL A 346 -12.87 10.26 23.79
CA VAL A 346 -13.50 10.46 22.48
C VAL A 346 -13.81 11.93 22.36
N PRO A 347 -13.24 12.63 21.38
CA PRO A 347 -13.53 14.04 21.16
C PRO A 347 -15.00 14.23 20.76
N GLU A 348 -15.62 15.29 21.26
CA GLU A 348 -16.95 15.70 20.80
C GLU A 348 -16.88 16.31 19.40
N GLU A 349 -15.75 16.97 19.10
CA GLU A 349 -15.46 17.56 17.80
C GLU A 349 -13.98 17.38 17.47
N GLU A 350 -13.65 17.17 16.20
CA GLU A 350 -12.25 17.13 15.75
C GLU A 350 -11.70 18.56 15.70
N LYS A 351 -10.69 18.84 16.53
CA LYS A 351 -10.03 20.14 16.60
C LYS A 351 -8.73 20.07 15.82
N TYR A 352 -8.62 20.86 14.77
CA TYR A 352 -7.36 21.12 14.08
C TYR A 352 -6.64 22.27 14.80
N LEU A 353 -5.54 21.96 15.50
CA LEU A 353 -4.67 22.96 16.14
C LEU A 353 -3.48 23.25 15.23
#